data_129e72263efdb249731ff37418e986a2
#
_entry.id   129e72263efdb249731ff37418e986a2
#
_cell.length_a   1.000
_cell.length_b   1.000
_cell.length_c   1.000
_cell.angle_alpha   90.00
_cell.angle_beta   90.00
_cell.angle_gamma   90.00
#
_symmetry.space_group_name_H-M   'P 1'
#
loop_
_entity.id
_entity.type
_entity.pdbx_description
1 polymer ?
#
loop_
_entity_poly.entity_id
_entity_poly.type
_entity_poly.pdbx_seq_one_letter_code
_entity_poly.pdbx_strand_id
1 'polypeptide(L)'
;SSELSRLSDGAPVRVAGYVVIKQRPPTAKGFAFITMEDEEGMINVVIRPNVYKQHRQVCIFNPILIVEGILQRRDGTVNITAENIIPVKPGG
;
A
#
# COMPACT_ATOMS: atom_id res chain seq x y z
N SER A 1 4.16 -10.53 -3.16
CA SER A 1 3.80 -11.85 -3.67
C SER A 1 4.59 -12.19 -4.91
N SER A 2 4.65 -13.48 -5.24
CA SER A 2 5.39 -13.95 -6.41
C SER A 2 4.83 -13.38 -7.73
N GLU A 3 3.55 -13.07 -7.74
CA GLU A 3 2.93 -12.47 -8.92
C GLU A 3 3.47 -11.08 -9.21
N LEU A 4 3.80 -10.32 -8.16
CA LEU A 4 4.34 -8.98 -8.34
C LEU A 4 5.69 -8.99 -9.03
N SER A 5 6.50 -10.03 -8.81
CA SER A 5 7.81 -10.11 -9.42
C SER A 5 7.75 -10.33 -10.94
N ARG A 6 6.62 -10.77 -11.46
CA ARG A 6 6.42 -11.01 -12.89
C ARG A 6 5.80 -9.82 -13.62
N LEU A 7 5.28 -8.85 -12.88
CA LEU A 7 4.58 -7.73 -13.48
C LEU A 7 5.54 -6.63 -13.88
N SER A 8 5.18 -5.93 -14.94
CA SER A 8 5.95 -4.79 -15.42
C SER A 8 5.66 -3.55 -14.59
N ASP A 9 6.59 -2.61 -14.58
CA ASP A 9 6.36 -1.28 -14.05
C ASP A 9 5.11 -0.69 -14.68
N GLY A 10 4.29 -0.03 -13.85
CA GLY A 10 3.07 0.60 -14.32
C GLY A 10 1.86 -0.32 -14.38
N ALA A 11 2.02 -1.60 -14.03
CA ALA A 11 0.89 -2.53 -14.05
C ALA A 11 -0.07 -2.26 -12.89
N PRO A 12 -1.39 -2.37 -13.12
CA PRO A 12 -2.33 -2.31 -12.01
C PRO A 12 -2.23 -3.57 -11.16
N VAL A 13 -2.19 -3.38 -9.85
CA VAL A 13 -2.01 -4.50 -8.91
C VAL A 13 -2.97 -4.38 -7.74
N ARG A 14 -3.22 -5.49 -7.09
CA ARG A 14 -3.99 -5.57 -5.87
C ARG A 14 -3.24 -6.46 -4.90
N VAL A 15 -2.90 -5.92 -3.74
CA VAL A 15 -2.14 -6.66 -2.73
C VAL A 15 -2.84 -6.59 -1.39
N ALA A 16 -2.66 -7.62 -0.58
CA ALA A 16 -3.16 -7.63 0.79
C ALA A 16 -2.02 -7.94 1.73
N GLY A 17 -2.02 -7.32 2.89
CA GLY A 17 -0.98 -7.57 3.87
C GLY A 17 -1.22 -6.83 5.17
N TYR A 18 -0.31 -7.05 6.12
CA TYR A 18 -0.32 -6.36 7.41
C TYR A 18 0.39 -5.04 7.28
N VAL A 19 -0.17 -4.02 7.90
CA VAL A 19 0.50 -2.73 8.01
C VAL A 19 1.52 -2.81 9.14
N VAL A 20 2.79 -2.67 8.78
CA VAL A 20 3.88 -2.74 9.73
C VAL A 20 4.31 -1.35 10.18
N ILE A 21 4.40 -0.42 9.23
CA ILE A 21 4.84 0.95 9.49
C ILE A 21 3.91 1.91 8.77
N LYS A 22 3.53 2.99 9.47
CA LYS A 22 2.78 4.10 8.89
C LYS A 22 3.55 5.38 9.15
N GLN A 23 3.75 6.19 8.11
CA GLN A 23 4.46 7.46 8.22
C GLN A 23 3.76 8.54 7.40
N ARG A 24 3.69 9.73 7.97
CA ARG A 24 3.21 10.94 7.28
C ARG A 24 4.17 12.07 7.59
N PRO A 25 5.35 12.10 6.96
CA PRO A 25 6.33 13.13 7.27
C PRO A 25 5.79 14.51 6.88
N PRO A 26 6.05 15.53 7.70
CA PRO A 26 5.60 16.90 7.39
C PRO A 26 6.11 17.43 6.06
N THR A 27 7.29 16.97 5.66
CA THR A 27 7.93 17.38 4.41
C THR A 27 7.31 16.74 3.18
N ALA A 28 6.43 15.76 3.35
CA ALA A 28 5.86 15.01 2.23
C ALA A 28 4.57 15.64 1.68
N LYS A 29 4.21 16.83 2.12
CA LYS A 29 3.07 17.58 1.59
C LYS A 29 1.75 16.82 1.60
N GLY A 30 1.51 16.07 2.68
CA GLY A 30 0.29 15.31 2.84
C GLY A 30 0.33 13.90 2.32
N PHE A 31 1.41 13.47 1.69
CA PHE A 31 1.58 12.08 1.30
C PHE A 31 1.73 11.19 2.53
N ALA A 32 1.19 10.00 2.46
CA ALA A 32 1.38 8.99 3.48
C ALA A 32 2.17 7.82 2.91
N PHE A 33 2.97 7.20 3.75
CA PHE A 33 3.79 6.05 3.37
C PHE A 33 3.49 4.92 4.32
N ILE A 34 3.14 3.77 3.76
CA ILE A 34 2.82 2.58 4.53
C ILE A 34 3.75 1.46 4.06
N THR A 35 4.34 0.75 5.01
CA THR A 35 5.04 -0.50 4.71
C THR A 35 4.14 -1.64 5.14
N MET A 36 3.82 -2.51 4.21
CA MET A 36 3.01 -3.70 4.45
C MET A 36 3.85 -4.94 4.32
N GLU A 37 3.45 -5.99 5.00
CA GLU A 37 4.10 -7.29 4.90
C GLU A 37 3.11 -8.32 4.38
N ASP A 38 3.51 -9.03 3.33
CA ASP A 38 2.77 -10.19 2.84
C ASP A 38 3.64 -11.46 2.99
N GLU A 39 3.19 -12.55 2.39
CA GLU A 39 3.88 -13.83 2.51
C GLU A 39 5.32 -13.82 1.99
N GLU A 40 5.62 -12.91 1.08
CA GLU A 40 6.91 -12.90 0.39
C GLU A 40 7.82 -11.75 0.77
N GLY A 41 7.37 -10.85 1.64
CA GLY A 41 8.22 -9.78 2.09
C GLY A 41 7.49 -8.46 2.24
N MET A 42 8.27 -7.39 2.21
CA MET A 42 7.79 -6.04 2.46
C MET A 42 7.39 -5.34 1.17
N ILE A 43 6.29 -4.59 1.25
CA ILE A 43 5.78 -3.80 0.16
C ILE A 43 5.66 -2.36 0.63
N ASN A 44 6.25 -1.44 -0.11
CA ASN A 44 6.13 -0.01 0.20
C ASN A 44 4.94 0.56 -0.56
N VAL A 45 4.07 1.26 0.16
CA VAL A 45 2.87 1.86 -0.43
C VAL A 45 2.96 3.36 -0.27
N VAL A 46 2.81 4.08 -1.37
CA VAL A 46 2.74 5.54 -1.39
C VAL A 46 1.30 5.94 -1.59
N ILE A 47 0.77 6.77 -0.69
CA ILE A 47 -0.62 7.19 -0.74
C ILE A 47 -0.65 8.70 -0.95
N ARG A 48 -1.26 9.13 -2.05
CA ARG A 48 -1.41 10.56 -2.35
C ARG A 48 -2.33 11.23 -1.34
N PRO A 49 -2.19 12.54 -1.12
CA PRO A 49 -2.99 13.24 -0.12
C PRO A 49 -4.50 13.05 -0.29
N ASN A 50 -5.00 13.13 -1.53
CA ASN A 50 -6.43 12.97 -1.79
C ASN A 50 -6.92 11.56 -1.49
N VAL A 51 -6.13 10.55 -1.83
CA VAL A 51 -6.47 9.15 -1.55
C VAL A 51 -6.42 8.89 -0.05
N TYR A 52 -5.39 9.40 0.63
CA TYR A 52 -5.27 9.22 2.07
C TYR A 52 -6.44 9.87 2.81
N LYS A 53 -6.83 11.06 2.38
CA LYS A 53 -7.94 11.78 3.00
C LYS A 53 -9.24 10.98 2.92
N GLN A 54 -9.48 10.31 1.80
CA GLN A 54 -10.67 9.49 1.61
C GLN A 54 -10.62 8.19 2.40
N HIS A 55 -9.43 7.65 2.65
CA HIS A 55 -9.26 6.33 3.26
C HIS A 55 -8.59 6.38 4.63
N ARG A 56 -8.54 7.55 5.23
CA ARG A 56 -7.83 7.75 6.50
C ARG A 56 -8.30 6.80 7.59
N GLN A 57 -9.61 6.68 7.78
CA GLN A 57 -10.15 5.81 8.83
C GLN A 57 -9.83 4.34 8.57
N VAL A 58 -9.91 3.93 7.31
CA VAL A 58 -9.55 2.57 6.94
C VAL A 58 -8.11 2.27 7.30
N CYS A 59 -7.20 3.20 7.01
CA CYS A 59 -5.78 3.03 7.32
C CYS A 59 -5.50 3.00 8.81
N ILE A 60 -6.24 3.80 9.60
CA ILE A 60 -5.97 3.93 11.03
C ILE A 60 -6.55 2.75 11.82
N PHE A 61 -7.74 2.30 11.47
CA PHE A 61 -8.48 1.34 12.28
C PHE A 61 -8.34 -0.12 11.86
N ASN A 62 -7.61 -0.40 10.79
CA ASN A 62 -7.49 -1.76 10.30
C ASN A 62 -6.02 -2.14 10.13
N PRO A 63 -5.57 -3.22 10.80
CA PRO A 63 -4.18 -3.67 10.68
C PRO A 63 -3.90 -4.42 9.39
N ILE A 64 -4.94 -4.92 8.73
CA ILE A 64 -4.80 -5.65 7.47
C ILE A 64 -5.56 -4.90 6.41
N LEU A 65 -4.88 -4.60 5.31
CA LEU A 65 -5.46 -3.81 4.23
C LEU A 65 -5.25 -4.49 2.89
N ILE A 66 -6.19 -4.23 1.99
CA ILE A 66 -6.04 -4.54 0.57
C ILE A 66 -5.77 -3.21 -0.12
N VAL A 67 -4.68 -3.14 -0.86
CA VAL A 67 -4.31 -1.94 -1.60
C VAL A 67 -4.38 -2.22 -3.08
N GLU A 68 -5.10 -1.39 -3.79
CA GLU A 68 -5.17 -1.40 -5.24
C GLU A 68 -4.45 -0.18 -5.77
N GLY A 69 -3.58 -0.38 -6.73
CA GLY A 69 -2.80 0.73 -7.27
C GLY A 69 -1.89 0.30 -8.39
N ILE A 70 -0.87 1.11 -8.63
CA ILE A 70 0.06 0.92 -9.74
C ILE A 70 1.39 0.47 -9.20
N LEU A 71 1.89 -0.62 -9.75
CA LEU A 71 3.18 -1.18 -9.38
C LEU A 71 4.31 -0.34 -9.93
N GLN A 72 5.29 -0.06 -9.09
CA GLN A 72 6.54 0.57 -9.50
C GLN A 72 7.69 -0.20 -8.88
N ARG A 73 8.66 -0.55 -9.70
CA ARG A 73 9.88 -1.21 -9.22
C ARG A 73 11.05 -0.26 -9.32
N ARG A 74 11.79 -0.14 -8.24
CA ARG A 74 13.01 0.66 -8.23
C ARG A 74 14.05 -0.07 -7.39
N ASP A 75 15.21 -0.33 -7.98
CA ASP A 75 16.36 -0.92 -7.29
C ASP A 75 16.01 -2.20 -6.54
N GLY A 76 15.19 -3.04 -7.17
CA GLY A 76 14.79 -4.30 -6.57
C GLY A 76 13.71 -4.20 -5.51
N THR A 77 13.21 -2.98 -5.24
CA THR A 77 12.17 -2.74 -4.27
C THR A 77 10.81 -2.62 -4.96
N VAL A 78 9.80 -3.25 -4.37
CA VAL A 78 8.44 -3.15 -4.87
C VAL A 78 7.75 -1.99 -4.19
N ASN A 79 7.23 -1.06 -4.99
CA ASN A 79 6.48 0.10 -4.52
C ASN A 79 5.14 0.13 -5.22
N ILE A 80 4.09 0.52 -4.49
CA ILE A 80 2.75 0.64 -5.06
C ILE A 80 2.23 2.04 -4.77
N THR A 81 1.79 2.72 -5.83
CA THR A 81 1.07 3.98 -5.66
C THR A 81 -0.41 3.65 -5.49
N ALA A 82 -0.91 3.82 -4.28
CA ALA A 82 -2.26 3.41 -3.93
C ALA A 82 -3.31 4.29 -4.61
N GLU A 83 -4.30 3.66 -5.20
CA GLU A 83 -5.47 4.35 -5.76
C GLU A 83 -6.72 4.04 -4.94
N ASN A 84 -6.77 2.87 -4.31
CA ASN A 84 -7.87 2.49 -3.46
C ASN A 84 -7.35 1.62 -2.31
N ILE A 85 -8.00 1.74 -1.15
CA ILE A 85 -7.61 0.99 0.04
C ILE A 85 -8.86 0.39 0.65
N ILE A 86 -8.86 -0.93 0.84
CA ILE A 86 -10.02 -1.67 1.30
C ILE A 86 -9.66 -2.37 2.61
N PRO A 87 -10.49 -2.27 3.65
CA PRO A 87 -10.23 -3.01 4.89
C PRO A 87 -10.56 -4.48 4.72
N VAL A 88 -9.78 -5.33 5.38
CA VAL A 88 -10.10 -6.74 5.51
C VAL A 88 -10.78 -6.95 6.85
N LYS A 89 -12.01 -7.40 6.82
CA LYS A 89 -12.76 -7.64 8.05
C LYS A 89 -12.63 -9.10 8.46
N PRO A 90 -12.07 -9.38 9.66
CA PRO A 90 -11.98 -10.75 10.14
C PRO A 90 -13.36 -11.37 10.30
N GLY A 91 -13.50 -12.63 9.88
CA GLY A 91 -14.72 -13.40 10.07
C GLY A 91 -15.92 -12.92 9.26
N GLY A 92 -15.69 -11.97 8.35
CA GLY A 92 -16.78 -11.40 7.54
C GLY A 92 -16.89 -11.94 6.17
#